data_f7ea814349845325191b13bdbed3b013
#
_entry.id   f7ea814349845325191b13bdbed3b013
#
_cell.length_a   1.000
_cell.length_b   1.000
_cell.length_c   1.000
_cell.angle_alpha   90.00
_cell.angle_beta   90.00
_cell.angle_gamma   90.00
#
_symmetry.space_group_name_H-M   'P 1'
#
loop_
_entity.id
_entity.type
_entity.pdbx_description
1 polymer ?
#
loop_
_entity_poly.entity_id
_entity_poly.type
_entity_poly.pdbx_seq_one_letter_code
_entity_poly.pdbx_strand_id
1 'polypeptide(L)'
;MSEFVKRTLSGAVYVGCIVGSILWNRWVFAALLLPVCMLAVDEFHRLVESPRTLRIYSALATAILWAMFALTAYQPADGGEQFVPGLSLVMAYLPVIVLGLLDEIWNHSGRPLQNWGNLLISQFMIAVPLLNLLFLMSLNKYLLLALFILIWVNDSGAYIVGSLTAKRPKGNHKMTPHISPKKSWEGLVGGVVFAVLAAMILYACGWFDVLGEDWKAFVVSLDFAALVALFGTMGDLMESLFKRSIGVKDSGRFLPGHGGVLDRFDSILLAAPTVTAFCWICYYILPLL
;
A
#
# COMPACT_ATOMS: atom_id res chain seq x y z
N MET A 1 12.97 4.52 28.78
CA MET A 1 12.84 3.42 27.81
C MET A 1 13.81 3.70 26.67
N SER A 2 14.70 2.74 26.31
CA SER A 2 15.67 2.97 25.21
C SER A 2 14.95 3.17 23.87
N GLU A 3 15.54 3.90 22.93
CA GLU A 3 15.02 4.10 21.57
C GLU A 3 14.76 2.75 20.86
N PHE A 4 15.63 1.77 21.12
CA PHE A 4 15.46 0.41 20.58
C PHE A 4 14.17 -0.25 21.08
N VAL A 5 13.89 -0.19 22.39
CA VAL A 5 12.68 -0.79 22.98
C VAL A 5 11.42 -0.10 22.46
N LYS A 6 11.44 1.24 22.32
CA LYS A 6 10.30 1.98 21.73
C LYS A 6 10.02 1.52 20.30
N ARG A 7 11.06 1.37 19.48
CA ARG A 7 10.93 0.90 18.09
C ARG A 7 10.39 -0.53 18.03
N THR A 8 10.97 -1.45 18.78
CA THR A 8 10.51 -2.84 18.78
C THR A 8 9.05 -2.95 19.22
N LEU A 9 8.65 -2.23 20.27
CA LEU A 9 7.27 -2.27 20.77
C LEU A 9 6.28 -1.67 19.76
N SER A 10 6.57 -0.50 19.20
CA SER A 10 5.67 0.12 18.20
C SER A 10 5.56 -0.70 16.91
N GLY A 11 6.66 -1.36 16.48
CA GLY A 11 6.64 -2.30 15.36
C GLY A 11 5.79 -3.54 15.66
N ALA A 12 5.95 -4.13 16.85
CA ALA A 12 5.16 -5.29 17.26
C ALA A 12 3.65 -4.96 17.36
N VAL A 13 3.29 -3.80 17.90
CA VAL A 13 1.90 -3.32 17.93
C VAL A 13 1.35 -3.13 16.52
N TYR A 14 2.09 -2.47 15.63
CA TYR A 14 1.71 -2.28 14.23
C TYR A 14 1.42 -3.63 13.53
N VAL A 15 2.37 -4.56 13.58
CA VAL A 15 2.21 -5.90 12.99
C VAL A 15 1.04 -6.65 13.64
N GLY A 16 0.94 -6.63 14.97
CA GLY A 16 -0.13 -7.28 15.71
C GLY A 16 -1.52 -6.75 15.37
N CYS A 17 -1.67 -5.43 15.22
CA CYS A 17 -2.94 -4.81 14.81
C CYS A 17 -3.33 -5.23 13.40
N ILE A 18 -2.39 -5.21 12.43
CA ILE A 18 -2.67 -5.60 11.05
C ILE A 18 -3.02 -7.08 10.98
N VAL A 19 -2.13 -7.95 11.42
CA VAL A 19 -2.33 -9.41 11.36
C VAL A 19 -3.56 -9.83 12.16
N GLY A 20 -3.73 -9.30 13.37
CA GLY A 20 -4.87 -9.58 14.22
C GLY A 20 -6.20 -9.18 13.58
N SER A 21 -6.28 -8.00 12.97
CA SER A 21 -7.50 -7.54 12.29
C SER A 21 -7.84 -8.38 11.05
N ILE A 22 -6.83 -8.77 10.24
CA ILE A 22 -7.00 -9.64 9.07
C ILE A 22 -7.51 -11.02 9.47
N LEU A 23 -6.91 -11.61 10.53
CA LEU A 23 -7.29 -12.94 11.00
C LEU A 23 -8.66 -12.95 11.66
N TRP A 24 -9.02 -11.88 12.37
CA TRP A 24 -10.26 -11.80 13.12
C TRP A 24 -11.47 -11.70 12.19
N ASN A 25 -11.63 -10.59 11.47
CA ASN A 25 -12.79 -10.37 10.61
C ASN A 25 -12.51 -9.27 9.57
N ARG A 26 -13.07 -9.46 8.36
CA ARG A 26 -12.97 -8.49 7.26
C ARG A 26 -13.45 -7.07 7.62
N TRP A 27 -14.50 -6.95 8.43
CA TRP A 27 -15.01 -5.65 8.87
C TRP A 27 -14.13 -4.99 9.92
N VAL A 28 -13.44 -5.78 10.76
CA VAL A 28 -12.46 -5.28 11.72
C VAL A 28 -11.25 -4.72 10.96
N PHE A 29 -10.78 -5.42 9.92
CA PHE A 29 -9.72 -4.91 9.05
C PHE A 29 -10.16 -3.65 8.30
N ALA A 30 -11.37 -3.61 7.74
CA ALA A 30 -11.91 -2.43 7.07
C ALA A 30 -12.01 -1.22 8.03
N ALA A 31 -12.50 -1.44 9.26
CA ALA A 31 -12.57 -0.40 10.29
C ALA A 31 -11.17 0.11 10.72
N LEU A 32 -10.16 -0.76 10.77
CA LEU A 32 -8.77 -0.36 11.03
C LEU A 32 -8.19 0.44 9.86
N LEU A 33 -8.50 0.06 8.63
CA LEU A 33 -7.92 0.67 7.43
C LEU A 33 -8.43 2.11 7.19
N LEU A 34 -9.66 2.44 7.59
CA LEU A 34 -10.21 3.79 7.44
C LEU A 34 -9.33 4.86 8.11
N PRO A 35 -9.06 4.80 9.43
CA PRO A 35 -8.19 5.79 10.07
C PRO A 35 -6.75 5.76 9.51
N VAL A 36 -6.23 4.61 9.09
CA VAL A 36 -4.92 4.52 8.43
C VAL A 36 -4.90 5.33 7.14
N CYS A 37 -5.89 5.14 6.26
CA CYS A 37 -6.00 5.91 5.01
C CYS A 37 -6.18 7.41 5.28
N MET A 38 -7.05 7.77 6.23
CA MET A 38 -7.29 9.17 6.61
C MET A 38 -6.02 9.85 7.11
N LEU A 39 -5.27 9.17 7.97
CA LEU A 39 -4.01 9.68 8.51
C LEU A 39 -2.93 9.80 7.43
N ALA A 40 -2.79 8.82 6.54
CA ALA A 40 -1.81 8.85 5.45
C ALA A 40 -2.09 10.01 4.48
N VAL A 41 -3.37 10.22 4.11
CA VAL A 41 -3.80 11.33 3.25
C VAL A 41 -3.57 12.68 3.96
N ASP A 42 -3.91 12.79 5.25
CA ASP A 42 -3.69 14.02 6.02
C ASP A 42 -2.20 14.33 6.22
N GLU A 43 -1.35 13.31 6.49
CA GLU A 43 0.12 13.47 6.54
C GLU A 43 0.65 14.02 5.22
N PHE A 44 0.24 13.46 4.09
CA PHE A 44 0.63 13.95 2.77
C PHE A 44 0.27 15.43 2.60
N HIS A 45 -0.99 15.80 2.86
CA HIS A 45 -1.44 17.18 2.70
C HIS A 45 -0.75 18.18 3.65
N ARG A 46 -0.35 17.73 4.86
CA ARG A 46 0.47 18.54 5.77
C ARG A 46 1.86 18.78 5.21
N LEU A 47 2.48 17.75 4.64
CA LEU A 47 3.82 17.83 4.07
C LEU A 47 3.89 18.78 2.88
N VAL A 48 2.86 18.81 2.04
CA VAL A 48 2.79 19.71 0.86
C VAL A 48 2.10 21.05 1.17
N GLU A 49 1.85 21.33 2.45
CA GLU A 49 1.23 22.56 2.94
C GLU A 49 -0.09 22.93 2.24
N SER A 50 -0.93 21.91 1.99
CA SER A 50 -2.23 22.10 1.37
C SER A 50 -3.18 22.91 2.24
N PRO A 51 -4.06 23.76 1.64
CA PRO A 51 -5.11 24.49 2.34
C PRO A 51 -6.00 23.56 3.19
N ARG A 52 -6.52 24.08 4.30
CA ARG A 52 -7.39 23.30 5.20
C ARG A 52 -8.63 22.75 4.50
N THR A 53 -9.24 23.55 3.63
CA THR A 53 -10.43 23.16 2.84
C THR A 53 -10.12 21.96 1.95
N LEU A 54 -8.99 21.97 1.23
CA LEU A 54 -8.56 20.86 0.39
C LEU A 54 -8.33 19.57 1.20
N ARG A 55 -7.79 19.69 2.40
CA ARG A 55 -7.63 18.55 3.32
C ARG A 55 -8.98 17.96 3.72
N ILE A 56 -10.00 18.79 3.94
CA ILE A 56 -11.37 18.34 4.25
C ILE A 56 -11.97 17.60 3.05
N TYR A 57 -11.87 18.16 1.83
CA TYR A 57 -12.35 17.49 0.63
C TYR A 57 -11.65 16.16 0.39
N SER A 58 -10.33 16.11 0.56
CA SER A 58 -9.56 14.85 0.45
C SER A 58 -9.99 13.82 1.49
N ALA A 59 -10.23 14.23 2.73
CA ALA A 59 -10.69 13.34 3.79
C ALA A 59 -12.09 12.78 3.48
N LEU A 60 -13.02 13.63 3.04
CA LEU A 60 -14.38 13.21 2.64
C LEU A 60 -14.32 12.26 1.44
N ALA A 61 -13.53 12.57 0.42
CA ALA A 61 -13.32 11.69 -0.73
C ALA A 61 -12.74 10.34 -0.33
N THR A 62 -11.76 10.31 0.57
CA THR A 62 -11.17 9.07 1.10
C THR A 62 -12.20 8.23 1.87
N ALA A 63 -13.06 8.87 2.68
CA ALA A 63 -14.12 8.17 3.40
C ALA A 63 -15.17 7.55 2.44
N ILE A 64 -15.55 8.26 1.38
CA ILE A 64 -16.46 7.75 0.34
C ILE A 64 -15.81 6.59 -0.42
N LEU A 65 -14.55 6.73 -0.84
CA LEU A 65 -13.79 5.63 -1.47
C LEU A 65 -13.70 4.42 -0.55
N TRP A 66 -13.42 4.61 0.74
CA TRP A 66 -13.39 3.52 1.70
C TRP A 66 -14.75 2.81 1.76
N ALA A 67 -15.85 3.55 1.86
CA ALA A 67 -17.19 2.97 1.88
C ALA A 67 -17.49 2.21 0.58
N MET A 68 -17.07 2.74 -0.57
CA MET A 68 -17.20 2.09 -1.86
C MET A 68 -16.46 0.73 -1.88
N PHE A 69 -15.19 0.72 -1.50
CA PHE A 69 -14.40 -0.52 -1.48
C PHE A 69 -14.92 -1.51 -0.44
N ALA A 70 -15.26 -1.07 0.78
CA ALA A 70 -15.75 -1.94 1.83
C ALA A 70 -17.11 -2.57 1.48
N LEU A 71 -18.03 -1.79 0.91
CA LEU A 71 -19.37 -2.29 0.58
C LEU A 71 -19.36 -3.15 -0.71
N THR A 72 -18.57 -2.81 -1.73
CA THR A 72 -18.48 -3.61 -2.96
C THR A 72 -17.70 -4.91 -2.74
N ALA A 73 -16.60 -4.85 -2.00
CA ALA A 73 -15.76 -6.02 -1.74
C ALA A 73 -16.46 -7.08 -0.84
N TYR A 74 -17.48 -6.69 -0.08
CA TYR A 74 -18.08 -7.54 0.93
C TYR A 74 -19.56 -7.88 0.69
N GLN A 75 -20.00 -7.81 -0.56
CA GLN A 75 -21.38 -8.23 -0.88
C GLN A 75 -21.57 -9.75 -0.64
N PRO A 76 -22.73 -10.16 -0.07
CA PRO A 76 -23.06 -11.58 0.03
C PRO A 76 -23.19 -12.17 -1.37
N ALA A 77 -22.72 -13.41 -1.55
CA ALA A 77 -22.83 -14.15 -2.81
C ALA A 77 -24.26 -14.62 -3.14
N ASP A 78 -25.22 -14.36 -2.26
CA ASP A 78 -26.58 -14.82 -2.35
C ASP A 78 -27.42 -13.92 -3.25
N GLY A 79 -27.27 -14.03 -4.54
CA GLY A 79 -28.15 -13.68 -5.68
C GLY A 79 -29.40 -12.78 -5.53
N GLY A 80 -29.54 -11.99 -4.46
CA GLY A 80 -30.55 -10.95 -4.33
C GLY A 80 -30.27 -9.79 -5.29
N GLU A 81 -31.28 -9.01 -5.66
CA GLU A 81 -31.13 -7.83 -6.53
C GLU A 81 -29.90 -7.04 -6.10
N GLN A 82 -28.86 -7.08 -6.97
CA GLN A 82 -27.60 -6.42 -6.71
C GLN A 82 -27.80 -4.91 -6.82
N PHE A 83 -28.22 -4.30 -5.72
CA PHE A 83 -27.97 -2.87 -5.57
C PHE A 83 -26.44 -2.72 -5.61
N VAL A 84 -25.91 -2.22 -6.74
CA VAL A 84 -24.48 -1.96 -6.92
C VAL A 84 -24.15 -0.69 -6.14
N PRO A 85 -23.75 -0.79 -4.85
CA PRO A 85 -23.42 0.40 -4.05
C PRO A 85 -22.31 1.21 -4.72
N GLY A 86 -21.48 0.52 -5.53
CA GLY A 86 -20.37 1.14 -6.23
C GLY A 86 -20.76 2.30 -7.13
N LEU A 87 -21.82 2.20 -7.92
CA LEU A 87 -22.21 3.29 -8.84
C LEU A 87 -22.73 4.51 -8.07
N SER A 88 -23.58 4.30 -7.05
CA SER A 88 -24.08 5.42 -6.23
C SER A 88 -22.98 6.11 -5.44
N LEU A 89 -21.98 5.36 -4.95
CA LEU A 89 -20.83 5.93 -4.26
C LEU A 89 -19.87 6.65 -5.21
N VAL A 90 -19.71 6.19 -6.47
CA VAL A 90 -18.99 6.95 -7.51
C VAL A 90 -19.70 8.28 -7.76
N MET A 91 -21.04 8.29 -7.83
CA MET A 91 -21.84 9.52 -7.95
C MET A 91 -21.67 10.47 -6.77
N ALA A 92 -21.34 9.98 -5.57
CA ALA A 92 -21.02 10.81 -4.42
C ALA A 92 -19.54 11.27 -4.40
N TYR A 93 -18.62 10.42 -4.86
CA TYR A 93 -17.18 10.70 -4.86
C TYR A 93 -16.80 11.81 -5.86
N LEU A 94 -17.29 11.71 -7.10
CA LEU A 94 -16.93 12.67 -8.15
C LEU A 94 -17.31 14.12 -7.80
N PRO A 95 -18.52 14.44 -7.28
CA PRO A 95 -18.82 15.78 -6.82
C PRO A 95 -17.88 16.32 -5.75
N VAL A 96 -17.44 15.48 -4.80
CA VAL A 96 -16.49 15.91 -3.75
C VAL A 96 -15.15 16.28 -4.35
N ILE A 97 -14.64 15.49 -5.31
CA ILE A 97 -13.42 15.84 -6.04
C ILE A 97 -13.60 17.13 -6.82
N VAL A 98 -14.72 17.27 -7.57
CA VAL A 98 -15.00 18.48 -8.34
C VAL A 98 -15.10 19.71 -7.42
N LEU A 99 -15.78 19.61 -6.29
CA LEU A 99 -15.85 20.69 -5.30
C LEU A 99 -14.47 21.07 -4.76
N GLY A 100 -13.61 20.07 -4.49
CA GLY A 100 -12.23 20.30 -4.08
C GLY A 100 -11.38 21.00 -5.16
N LEU A 101 -11.63 20.72 -6.44
CA LEU A 101 -10.97 21.42 -7.55
C LEU A 101 -11.51 22.85 -7.71
N LEU A 102 -12.82 23.06 -7.55
CA LEU A 102 -13.48 24.36 -7.67
C LEU A 102 -13.19 25.28 -6.48
N ASP A 103 -12.82 24.72 -5.31
CA ASP A 103 -12.50 25.48 -4.08
C ASP A 103 -11.41 26.53 -4.31
N GLU A 104 -10.48 26.28 -5.24
CA GLU A 104 -9.43 27.22 -5.65
C GLU A 104 -9.96 28.53 -6.26
N ILE A 105 -11.18 28.53 -6.80
CA ILE A 105 -11.81 29.73 -7.39
C ILE A 105 -12.07 30.78 -6.28
N TRP A 106 -12.41 30.32 -5.08
CA TRP A 106 -12.73 31.20 -3.95
C TRP A 106 -11.57 31.41 -2.99
N ASN A 107 -10.71 30.40 -2.81
CA ASN A 107 -9.60 30.47 -1.87
C ASN A 107 -8.38 31.26 -2.35
N HIS A 108 -8.26 31.48 -3.68
CA HIS A 108 -7.18 32.26 -4.30
C HIS A 108 -5.78 31.94 -3.72
N SER A 109 -5.46 30.66 -3.56
CA SER A 109 -4.19 30.20 -2.94
C SER A 109 -2.92 30.66 -3.68
N GLY A 110 -3.08 31.10 -4.94
CA GLY A 110 -1.97 31.40 -5.83
C GLY A 110 -1.25 30.18 -6.40
N ARG A 111 -1.68 28.96 -6.03
CA ARG A 111 -1.05 27.68 -6.47
C ARG A 111 -2.10 26.65 -6.93
N PRO A 112 -3.06 26.99 -7.81
CA PRO A 112 -4.17 26.08 -8.13
C PRO A 112 -3.71 24.75 -8.73
N LEU A 113 -2.76 24.75 -9.66
CA LEU A 113 -2.25 23.50 -10.27
C LEU A 113 -1.58 22.58 -9.23
N GLN A 114 -0.86 23.16 -8.26
CA GLN A 114 -0.25 22.38 -7.19
C GLN A 114 -1.32 21.76 -6.29
N ASN A 115 -2.34 22.51 -5.90
CA ASN A 115 -3.42 22.03 -5.05
C ASN A 115 -4.28 20.98 -5.76
N TRP A 116 -4.59 21.16 -7.04
CA TRP A 116 -5.24 20.13 -7.84
C TRP A 116 -4.40 18.85 -7.94
N GLY A 117 -3.10 19.01 -8.21
CA GLY A 117 -2.15 17.88 -8.18
C GLY A 117 -2.14 17.18 -6.83
N ASN A 118 -2.08 17.92 -5.72
CA ASN A 118 -2.08 17.38 -4.36
C ASN A 118 -3.37 16.59 -4.08
N LEU A 119 -4.54 17.11 -4.47
CA LEU A 119 -5.82 16.42 -4.34
C LEU A 119 -5.79 15.08 -5.08
N LEU A 120 -5.42 15.09 -6.35
CA LEU A 120 -5.39 13.88 -7.17
C LEU A 120 -4.34 12.87 -6.70
N ILE A 121 -3.14 13.32 -6.36
CA ILE A 121 -2.08 12.46 -5.82
C ILE A 121 -2.53 11.79 -4.53
N SER A 122 -3.14 12.55 -3.60
CA SER A 122 -3.62 11.99 -2.33
C SER A 122 -4.66 10.88 -2.54
N GLN A 123 -5.51 11.00 -3.56
CA GLN A 123 -6.52 9.98 -3.85
C GLN A 123 -5.94 8.80 -4.64
N PHE A 124 -5.26 9.05 -5.77
CA PHE A 124 -4.84 7.99 -6.68
C PHE A 124 -3.54 7.29 -6.26
N MET A 125 -2.62 7.99 -5.58
CA MET A 125 -1.33 7.44 -5.17
C MET A 125 -1.29 6.99 -3.71
N ILE A 126 -2.27 7.38 -2.88
CA ILE A 126 -2.30 7.01 -1.45
C ILE A 126 -3.60 6.29 -1.10
N ALA A 127 -4.77 6.95 -1.23
CA ALA A 127 -6.03 6.36 -0.79
C ALA A 127 -6.40 5.09 -1.57
N VAL A 128 -6.43 5.16 -2.91
CA VAL A 128 -6.77 3.99 -3.76
C VAL A 128 -5.83 2.81 -3.53
N PRO A 129 -4.48 2.94 -3.54
CA PRO A 129 -3.58 1.84 -3.22
C PRO A 129 -3.83 1.18 -1.87
N LEU A 130 -4.04 1.96 -0.82
CA LEU A 130 -4.35 1.40 0.50
C LEU A 130 -5.71 0.68 0.51
N LEU A 131 -6.71 1.22 -0.17
CA LEU A 131 -8.05 0.62 -0.23
C LEU A 131 -8.10 -0.65 -1.10
N ASN A 132 -7.15 -0.85 -2.02
CA ASN A 132 -6.99 -2.13 -2.72
C ASN A 132 -6.76 -3.32 -1.77
N LEU A 133 -6.25 -3.07 -0.56
CA LEU A 133 -6.12 -4.11 0.47
C LEU A 133 -7.48 -4.70 0.86
N LEU A 134 -8.58 -3.92 0.81
CA LEU A 134 -9.93 -4.42 1.05
C LEU A 134 -10.38 -5.39 -0.04
N PHE A 135 -10.05 -5.10 -1.30
CA PHE A 135 -10.32 -6.01 -2.40
C PHE A 135 -9.53 -7.32 -2.26
N LEU A 136 -8.24 -7.23 -1.97
CA LEU A 136 -7.40 -8.40 -1.76
C LEU A 136 -7.91 -9.26 -0.58
N MET A 137 -8.36 -8.61 0.50
CA MET A 137 -9.02 -9.26 1.64
C MET A 137 -10.31 -9.98 1.22
N SER A 138 -11.08 -9.41 0.28
CA SER A 138 -12.34 -10.03 -0.20
C SER A 138 -12.10 -11.27 -1.04
N LEU A 139 -11.02 -11.31 -1.82
CA LEU A 139 -10.62 -12.52 -2.55
C LEU A 139 -10.20 -13.63 -1.58
N ASN A 140 -9.21 -13.35 -0.74
CA ASN A 140 -8.77 -14.27 0.31
C ASN A 140 -7.90 -13.52 1.33
N LYS A 141 -8.21 -13.68 2.62
CA LYS A 141 -7.41 -13.10 3.72
C LYS A 141 -5.95 -13.57 3.72
N TYR A 142 -5.67 -14.78 3.22
CA TYR A 142 -4.31 -15.31 3.15
C TYR A 142 -3.49 -14.66 2.04
N LEU A 143 -4.11 -14.23 0.92
CA LEU A 143 -3.42 -13.41 -0.10
C LEU A 143 -3.01 -12.04 0.46
N LEU A 144 -3.88 -11.42 1.27
CA LEU A 144 -3.56 -10.18 1.94
C LEU A 144 -2.43 -10.36 2.96
N LEU A 145 -2.45 -11.42 3.75
CA LEU A 145 -1.35 -11.76 4.66
C LEU A 145 -0.06 -12.05 3.90
N ALA A 146 -0.15 -12.78 2.77
CA ALA A 146 1.00 -13.05 1.90
C ALA A 146 1.64 -11.76 1.40
N LEU A 147 0.85 -10.76 0.96
CA LEU A 147 1.36 -9.45 0.57
C LEU A 147 2.23 -8.83 1.68
N PHE A 148 1.73 -8.75 2.91
CA PHE A 148 2.49 -8.17 4.03
C PHE A 148 3.75 -8.97 4.36
N ILE A 149 3.62 -10.30 4.46
CA ILE A 149 4.77 -11.17 4.77
C ILE A 149 5.84 -11.04 3.70
N LEU A 150 5.46 -11.05 2.41
CA LEU A 150 6.40 -10.95 1.30
C LEU A 150 7.09 -9.59 1.25
N ILE A 151 6.41 -8.49 1.58
CA ILE A 151 7.04 -7.17 1.73
C ILE A 151 8.09 -7.22 2.86
N TRP A 152 7.74 -7.72 4.03
CA TRP A 152 8.68 -7.78 5.17
C TRP A 152 9.86 -8.69 4.91
N VAL A 153 9.64 -9.82 4.23
CA VAL A 153 10.71 -10.77 3.83
C VAL A 153 11.60 -10.14 2.77
N ASN A 154 11.02 -9.47 1.75
CA ASN A 154 11.76 -8.74 0.74
C ASN A 154 12.68 -7.67 1.35
N ASP A 155 12.14 -6.85 2.25
CA ASP A 155 12.92 -5.78 2.89
C ASP A 155 14.07 -6.35 3.74
N SER A 156 13.79 -7.42 4.47
CA SER A 156 14.80 -8.12 5.28
C SER A 156 15.88 -8.76 4.40
N GLY A 157 15.48 -9.45 3.33
CA GLY A 157 16.39 -10.07 2.36
C GLY A 157 17.24 -9.03 1.63
N ALA A 158 16.61 -7.94 1.19
CA ALA A 158 17.29 -6.82 0.54
C ALA A 158 18.32 -6.16 1.47
N TYR A 159 17.97 -5.98 2.74
CA TYR A 159 18.89 -5.46 3.75
C TYR A 159 20.08 -6.40 4.00
N ILE A 160 19.85 -7.69 4.17
CA ILE A 160 20.91 -8.69 4.41
C ILE A 160 21.86 -8.73 3.22
N VAL A 161 21.36 -8.97 2.02
CA VAL A 161 22.20 -9.10 0.82
C VAL A 161 22.88 -7.77 0.48
N GLY A 162 22.15 -6.64 0.55
CA GLY A 162 22.69 -5.31 0.32
C GLY A 162 23.81 -4.94 1.29
N SER A 163 23.68 -5.29 2.58
CA SER A 163 24.70 -5.03 3.59
C SER A 163 25.93 -5.94 3.45
N LEU A 164 25.75 -7.20 3.08
CA LEU A 164 26.85 -8.13 2.82
C LEU A 164 27.64 -7.74 1.58
N THR A 165 26.93 -7.36 0.50
CA THR A 165 27.60 -6.95 -0.76
C THR A 165 28.29 -5.60 -0.64
N ALA A 166 27.82 -4.70 0.21
CA ALA A 166 28.47 -3.42 0.48
C ALA A 166 29.85 -3.56 1.13
N LYS A 167 30.14 -4.69 1.79
CA LYS A 167 31.45 -5.00 2.40
C LYS A 167 32.48 -5.51 1.40
N ARG A 168 32.12 -5.77 0.15
CA ARG A 168 33.05 -6.21 -0.89
C ARG A 168 34.03 -5.09 -1.25
N PRO A 169 35.26 -5.40 -1.74
CA PRO A 169 36.28 -4.39 -2.08
C PRO A 169 35.78 -3.34 -3.08
N LYS A 170 34.91 -3.71 -4.02
CA LYS A 170 34.30 -2.81 -5.00
C LYS A 170 32.96 -2.19 -4.53
N GLY A 171 32.49 -2.52 -3.31
CA GLY A 171 31.18 -2.14 -2.83
C GLY A 171 30.03 -2.84 -3.57
N ASN A 172 28.85 -2.23 -3.55
CA ASN A 172 27.67 -2.67 -4.31
C ASN A 172 27.15 -1.54 -5.23
N HIS A 173 26.37 -1.93 -6.24
CA HIS A 173 25.80 -1.01 -7.22
C HIS A 173 24.55 -0.34 -6.63
N LYS A 174 24.63 0.98 -6.42
CA LYS A 174 23.50 1.76 -5.86
C LYS A 174 22.41 1.94 -6.91
N MET A 175 21.13 1.77 -6.49
CA MET A 175 19.98 2.00 -7.37
C MET A 175 19.74 3.50 -7.61
N THR A 176 19.64 4.25 -6.52
CA THR A 176 19.26 5.67 -6.55
C THR A 176 20.04 6.44 -5.47
N PRO A 177 21.33 6.78 -5.70
CA PRO A 177 22.18 7.40 -4.68
C PRO A 177 21.61 8.69 -4.08
N HIS A 178 20.91 9.48 -4.91
CA HIS A 178 20.37 10.79 -4.51
C HIS A 178 19.07 10.68 -3.68
N ILE A 179 18.32 9.59 -3.81
CA ILE A 179 17.01 9.39 -3.17
C ILE A 179 17.19 8.51 -1.94
N SER A 180 17.73 7.31 -2.13
CA SER A 180 17.94 6.28 -1.11
C SER A 180 19.34 5.66 -1.25
N PRO A 181 20.39 6.24 -0.62
CA PRO A 181 21.79 5.81 -0.80
C PRO A 181 22.09 4.42 -0.25
N LYS A 182 21.19 3.83 0.54
CA LYS A 182 21.37 2.49 1.10
C LYS A 182 20.88 1.39 0.17
N LYS A 183 19.95 1.67 -0.78
CA LYS A 183 19.40 0.68 -1.70
C LYS A 183 20.39 0.34 -2.82
N SER A 184 20.52 -0.96 -3.13
CA SER A 184 21.40 -1.49 -4.17
C SER A 184 20.69 -2.52 -5.04
N TRP A 185 21.16 -2.71 -6.25
CA TRP A 185 20.66 -3.72 -7.18
C TRP A 185 20.82 -5.14 -6.64
N GLU A 186 21.98 -5.41 -5.99
CA GLU A 186 22.21 -6.70 -5.32
C GLU A 186 21.23 -6.93 -4.18
N GLY A 187 20.91 -5.87 -3.43
CA GLY A 187 19.86 -5.92 -2.40
C GLY A 187 18.51 -6.25 -3.01
N LEU A 188 18.11 -5.60 -4.10
CA LEU A 188 16.84 -5.91 -4.80
C LEU A 188 16.78 -7.38 -5.21
N VAL A 189 17.81 -7.90 -5.88
CA VAL A 189 17.88 -9.31 -6.29
C VAL A 189 17.76 -10.23 -5.08
N GLY A 190 18.49 -9.90 -3.98
CA GLY A 190 18.39 -10.64 -2.74
C GLY A 190 16.97 -10.65 -2.16
N GLY A 191 16.33 -9.49 -2.12
CA GLY A 191 14.94 -9.37 -1.67
C GLY A 191 13.97 -10.22 -2.49
N VAL A 192 14.06 -10.15 -3.83
CA VAL A 192 13.23 -10.98 -4.73
C VAL A 192 13.45 -12.48 -4.46
N VAL A 193 14.72 -12.93 -4.33
CA VAL A 193 15.00 -14.34 -4.03
C VAL A 193 14.37 -14.78 -2.71
N PHE A 194 14.51 -13.98 -1.65
CA PHE A 194 13.91 -14.28 -0.35
C PHE A 194 12.38 -14.29 -0.42
N ALA A 195 11.77 -13.35 -1.13
CA ALA A 195 10.32 -13.29 -1.32
C ALA A 195 9.80 -14.51 -2.09
N VAL A 196 10.49 -14.93 -3.15
CA VAL A 196 10.14 -16.13 -3.93
C VAL A 196 10.24 -17.39 -3.07
N LEU A 197 11.30 -17.54 -2.28
CA LEU A 197 11.44 -18.68 -1.35
C LEU A 197 10.31 -18.68 -0.30
N ALA A 198 9.94 -17.52 0.23
CA ALA A 198 8.82 -17.41 1.16
C ALA A 198 7.49 -17.76 0.47
N ALA A 199 7.27 -17.33 -0.77
CA ALA A 199 6.06 -17.67 -1.52
C ALA A 199 5.92 -19.17 -1.77
N MET A 200 7.02 -19.90 -2.02
CA MET A 200 6.99 -21.36 -2.11
C MET A 200 6.51 -22.02 -0.82
N ILE A 201 6.90 -21.49 0.34
CA ILE A 201 6.42 -21.97 1.64
C ILE A 201 4.92 -21.66 1.79
N LEU A 202 4.50 -20.43 1.48
CA LEU A 202 3.09 -20.02 1.57
C LEU A 202 2.21 -20.82 0.58
N TYR A 203 2.72 -21.12 -0.61
CA TYR A 203 2.06 -22.03 -1.55
C TYR A 203 1.87 -23.44 -0.94
N ALA A 204 2.91 -24.01 -0.35
CA ALA A 204 2.82 -25.32 0.32
C ALA A 204 1.82 -25.32 1.49
N CYS A 205 1.48 -24.14 2.05
CA CYS A 205 0.43 -23.96 3.05
C CYS A 205 -0.97 -23.74 2.46
N GLY A 206 -1.14 -23.78 1.13
CA GLY A 206 -2.44 -23.60 0.46
C GLY A 206 -2.93 -22.15 0.37
N TRP A 207 -2.07 -21.15 0.55
CA TRP A 207 -2.48 -19.74 0.59
C TRP A 207 -2.84 -19.17 -0.79
N PHE A 208 -2.44 -19.85 -1.85
CA PHE A 208 -2.66 -19.43 -3.25
C PHE A 208 -3.71 -20.27 -4.00
N ASP A 209 -4.34 -21.24 -3.34
CA ASP A 209 -5.30 -22.17 -3.98
C ASP A 209 -6.51 -21.44 -4.59
N VAL A 210 -6.87 -20.25 -4.05
CA VAL A 210 -7.95 -19.41 -4.61
C VAL A 210 -7.64 -18.87 -6.01
N LEU A 211 -6.37 -18.82 -6.43
CA LEU A 211 -5.94 -18.26 -7.72
C LEU A 211 -5.65 -19.34 -8.77
N GLY A 212 -5.83 -20.61 -8.45
CA GLY A 212 -5.61 -21.75 -9.37
C GLY A 212 -5.41 -23.03 -8.61
N GLU A 213 -5.28 -24.13 -9.38
CA GLU A 213 -5.03 -25.47 -8.85
C GLU A 213 -3.63 -25.94 -9.26
N ASP A 214 -3.03 -26.81 -8.45
CA ASP A 214 -1.76 -27.48 -8.71
C ASP A 214 -0.63 -26.52 -9.17
N TRP A 215 -0.02 -26.85 -10.31
CA TRP A 215 1.11 -26.10 -10.86
C TRP A 215 0.78 -24.64 -11.23
N LYS A 216 -0.51 -24.33 -11.54
CA LYS A 216 -0.95 -22.97 -11.86
C LYS A 216 -0.84 -22.10 -10.60
N ALA A 217 -1.36 -22.57 -9.47
CA ALA A 217 -1.23 -21.88 -8.19
C ALA A 217 0.24 -21.68 -7.79
N PHE A 218 1.10 -22.66 -8.09
CA PHE A 218 2.53 -22.55 -7.86
C PHE A 218 3.15 -21.40 -8.68
N VAL A 219 2.93 -21.38 -10.01
CA VAL A 219 3.46 -20.31 -10.87
C VAL A 219 2.93 -18.94 -10.43
N VAL A 220 1.61 -18.84 -10.18
CA VAL A 220 0.97 -17.60 -9.70
C VAL A 220 1.59 -17.13 -8.38
N SER A 221 1.95 -18.05 -7.48
CA SER A 221 2.60 -17.65 -6.21
C SER A 221 3.99 -17.04 -6.41
N LEU A 222 4.76 -17.54 -7.39
CA LEU A 222 6.08 -16.99 -7.74
C LEU A 222 5.95 -15.61 -8.40
N ASP A 223 5.01 -15.45 -9.33
CA ASP A 223 4.74 -14.18 -9.99
C ASP A 223 4.24 -13.14 -8.98
N PHE A 224 3.34 -13.53 -8.08
CA PHE A 224 2.87 -12.67 -7.00
C PHE A 224 4.02 -12.17 -6.15
N ALA A 225 4.94 -13.06 -5.73
CA ALA A 225 6.10 -12.68 -4.93
C ALA A 225 7.06 -11.75 -5.68
N ALA A 226 7.31 -12.03 -6.96
CA ALA A 226 8.15 -11.18 -7.79
C ALA A 226 7.55 -9.77 -7.95
N LEU A 227 6.23 -9.67 -8.20
CA LEU A 227 5.51 -8.41 -8.27
C LEU A 227 5.55 -7.64 -6.95
N VAL A 228 5.30 -8.31 -5.82
CA VAL A 228 5.39 -7.70 -4.48
C VAL A 228 6.79 -7.15 -4.23
N ALA A 229 7.83 -7.92 -4.50
CA ALA A 229 9.20 -7.51 -4.24
C ALA A 229 9.64 -6.34 -5.12
N LEU A 230 9.34 -6.40 -6.42
CA LEU A 230 9.71 -5.33 -7.37
C LEU A 230 8.92 -4.06 -7.08
N PHE A 231 7.59 -4.14 -7.07
CA PHE A 231 6.75 -2.96 -6.89
C PHE A 231 6.75 -2.43 -5.45
N GLY A 232 6.97 -3.29 -4.44
CA GLY A 232 7.21 -2.85 -3.07
C GLY A 232 8.48 -2.01 -2.96
N THR A 233 9.58 -2.46 -3.56
CA THR A 233 10.83 -1.69 -3.61
C THR A 233 10.66 -0.37 -4.37
N MET A 234 9.90 -0.36 -5.48
CA MET A 234 9.62 0.86 -6.24
C MET A 234 8.70 1.83 -5.47
N GLY A 235 7.73 1.31 -4.70
CA GLY A 235 6.85 2.12 -3.84
C GLY A 235 7.64 2.89 -2.78
N ASP A 236 8.52 2.22 -2.03
CA ASP A 236 9.42 2.89 -1.08
C ASP A 236 10.35 3.90 -1.77
N LEU A 237 10.87 3.61 -2.98
CA LEU A 237 11.65 4.59 -3.74
C LEU A 237 10.82 5.79 -4.18
N MET A 238 9.58 5.58 -4.60
CA MET A 238 8.66 6.65 -4.99
C MET A 238 8.34 7.56 -3.80
N GLU A 239 8.02 6.99 -2.65
CA GLU A 239 7.76 7.74 -1.42
C GLU A 239 9.02 8.47 -0.93
N SER A 240 10.19 7.82 -1.01
CA SER A 240 11.48 8.44 -0.72
C SER A 240 11.76 9.62 -1.66
N LEU A 241 11.49 9.51 -2.97
CA LEU A 241 11.64 10.59 -3.94
C LEU A 241 10.73 11.77 -3.56
N PHE A 242 9.47 11.49 -3.26
CA PHE A 242 8.53 12.50 -2.80
C PHE A 242 9.07 13.26 -1.57
N LYS A 243 9.51 12.56 -0.53
CA LYS A 243 10.08 13.20 0.67
C LYS A 243 11.30 14.07 0.36
N ARG A 244 12.20 13.62 -0.54
CA ARG A 244 13.36 14.42 -0.94
C ARG A 244 12.98 15.66 -1.74
N SER A 245 11.94 15.59 -2.58
CA SER A 245 11.49 16.74 -3.37
C SER A 245 10.99 17.90 -2.51
N ILE A 246 10.50 17.61 -1.30
CA ILE A 246 10.05 18.63 -0.33
C ILE A 246 11.04 18.84 0.82
N GLY A 247 12.25 18.28 0.73
CA GLY A 247 13.35 18.53 1.68
C GLY A 247 13.21 17.83 3.04
N VAL A 248 12.32 16.82 3.18
CA VAL A 248 12.13 16.07 4.42
C VAL A 248 12.66 14.63 4.30
N LYS A 249 12.75 13.96 5.44
CA LYS A 249 13.19 12.56 5.52
C LYS A 249 12.04 11.63 5.95
N ASP A 250 11.28 12.01 6.92
CA ASP A 250 10.19 11.22 7.51
C ASP A 250 8.87 11.94 7.24
N SER A 251 7.79 11.20 6.94
CA SER A 251 6.49 11.78 6.58
C SER A 251 5.75 12.37 7.80
N GLY A 252 6.05 11.87 9.01
CA GLY A 252 5.37 12.30 10.22
C GLY A 252 6.04 11.76 11.48
N ARG A 253 5.30 11.87 12.60
CA ARG A 253 5.75 11.38 13.94
C ARG A 253 4.65 10.57 14.63
N PHE A 254 3.74 9.99 13.88
CA PHE A 254 2.61 9.27 14.45
C PHE A 254 3.04 8.04 15.24
N LEU A 255 4.01 7.27 14.74
CA LEU A 255 4.57 6.12 15.43
C LEU A 255 5.90 6.48 16.10
N PRO A 256 6.00 6.44 17.45
CA PRO A 256 7.21 6.79 18.17
C PRO A 256 8.42 5.96 17.70
N GLY A 257 9.43 6.64 17.13
CA GLY A 257 10.64 6.02 16.61
C GLY A 257 10.51 5.35 15.22
N HIS A 258 9.33 5.41 14.60
CA HIS A 258 9.05 4.80 13.29
C HIS A 258 8.55 5.76 12.20
N GLY A 259 8.46 7.05 12.47
CA GLY A 259 8.00 8.03 11.48
C GLY A 259 6.48 8.16 11.38
N GLY A 260 5.99 8.52 10.22
CA GLY A 260 4.58 8.67 9.93
C GLY A 260 3.86 7.38 9.52
N VAL A 261 2.56 7.50 9.30
CA VAL A 261 1.75 6.41 8.75
C VAL A 261 2.17 6.11 7.32
N LEU A 262 2.41 7.15 6.51
CA LEU A 262 2.82 7.01 5.12
C LEU A 262 4.15 6.23 5.00
N ASP A 263 5.13 6.50 5.90
CA ASP A 263 6.41 5.76 5.97
C ASP A 263 6.25 4.25 6.26
N ARG A 264 5.10 3.80 6.73
CA ARG A 264 4.83 2.38 7.05
C ARG A 264 4.11 1.62 5.94
N PHE A 265 3.52 2.34 5.01
CA PHE A 265 2.77 1.78 3.91
C PHE A 265 3.39 2.12 2.54
N ASP A 266 4.58 2.71 2.53
CA ASP A 266 5.31 3.14 1.33
C ASP A 266 5.42 2.04 0.25
N SER A 267 5.86 0.85 0.63
CA SER A 267 5.96 -0.31 -0.27
C SER A 267 4.58 -0.75 -0.80
N ILE A 268 3.53 -0.57 -0.01
CA ILE A 268 2.16 -0.95 -0.37
C ILE A 268 1.59 -0.06 -1.47
N LEU A 269 2.02 1.21 -1.56
CA LEU A 269 1.48 2.17 -2.51
C LEU A 269 1.56 1.69 -3.98
N LEU A 270 2.57 0.92 -4.34
CA LEU A 270 2.67 0.32 -5.68
C LEU A 270 2.43 -1.20 -5.66
N ALA A 271 2.83 -1.92 -4.61
CA ALA A 271 2.64 -3.36 -4.55
C ALA A 271 1.15 -3.75 -4.51
N ALA A 272 0.33 -3.09 -3.65
CA ALA A 272 -1.08 -3.45 -3.51
C ALA A 272 -1.88 -3.32 -4.81
N PRO A 273 -1.89 -2.19 -5.54
CA PRO A 273 -2.63 -2.09 -6.79
C PRO A 273 -2.12 -3.05 -7.86
N THR A 274 -0.81 -3.29 -7.93
CA THR A 274 -0.22 -4.21 -8.91
C THR A 274 -0.64 -5.65 -8.67
N VAL A 275 -0.51 -6.15 -7.43
CA VAL A 275 -0.92 -7.53 -7.14
C VAL A 275 -2.43 -7.70 -7.13
N THR A 276 -3.20 -6.66 -6.80
CA THR A 276 -4.67 -6.68 -6.92
C THR A 276 -5.09 -6.84 -8.37
N ALA A 277 -4.50 -6.07 -9.29
CA ALA A 277 -4.75 -6.21 -10.73
C ALA A 277 -4.33 -7.60 -11.24
N PHE A 278 -3.18 -8.10 -10.81
CA PHE A 278 -2.71 -9.44 -11.14
C PHE A 278 -3.68 -10.52 -10.65
N CYS A 279 -4.08 -10.48 -9.37
CA CYS A 279 -5.05 -11.43 -8.82
C CYS A 279 -6.41 -11.36 -9.53
N TRP A 280 -6.86 -10.15 -9.90
CA TRP A 280 -8.09 -9.97 -10.66
C TRP A 280 -8.01 -10.64 -12.03
N ILE A 281 -6.89 -10.50 -12.75
CA ILE A 281 -6.64 -11.17 -14.02
C ILE A 281 -6.63 -12.70 -13.84
N CYS A 282 -5.90 -13.22 -12.85
CA CYS A 282 -5.83 -14.65 -12.58
C CYS A 282 -7.18 -15.24 -12.20
N TYR A 283 -7.98 -14.53 -11.42
CA TYR A 283 -9.25 -15.04 -10.90
C TYR A 283 -10.40 -14.94 -11.92
N TYR A 284 -10.49 -13.84 -12.69
CA TYR A 284 -11.64 -13.56 -13.54
C TYR A 284 -11.38 -13.74 -15.04
N ILE A 285 -10.16 -13.51 -15.52
CA ILE A 285 -9.86 -13.52 -16.96
C ILE A 285 -9.26 -14.87 -17.39
N LEU A 286 -8.24 -15.36 -16.71
CA LEU A 286 -7.59 -16.63 -17.12
C LEU A 286 -8.51 -17.86 -17.14
N PRO A 287 -9.52 -18.01 -16.26
CA PRO A 287 -10.46 -19.12 -16.34
C PRO A 287 -11.38 -19.07 -17.57
N LEU A 288 -11.48 -17.90 -18.25
CA LEU A 288 -12.30 -17.72 -19.46
C LEU A 288 -11.53 -18.00 -20.76
N LEU A 289 -10.20 -18.12 -20.68
CA LEU A 289 -9.29 -18.41 -21.79
C LEU A 289 -8.88 -19.90 -21.78
#